data_6b722f340c8d1381aa94f4be8e700ed8
#
_entry.id   6b722f340c8d1381aa94f4be8e700ed8
#
_cell.length_a   1.000
_cell.length_b   1.000
_cell.length_c   1.000
_cell.angle_alpha   90.00
_cell.angle_beta   90.00
_cell.angle_gamma   90.00
#
_symmetry.space_group_name_H-M   'P 1'
#
loop_
_entity.id
_entity.type
_entity.pdbx_description
1 polymer ?
#
loop_
_entity_poly.entity_id
_entity_poly.type
_entity_poly.pdbx_seq_one_letter_code
_entity_poly.pdbx_strand_id
1 'polypeptide(L)'
;MKKTTGKLLLPALLFFSLSVSAQFRKYSNEFLNIGAGARGLAMGSAQVASVQDGTAGYWNPAGLSGVKDHPSLNLMHAEYFSGIGKYDYASIALPLAGNKRTLGITALRFGVDDIMNTLFLVEPDGSINYNNIQAFSSADYAFLLSLAQKLKENGNKNVQFGANAKVIHRSVGSFAKAWGFGLDAGVQIFANKWRFGVVGRDITTTFNAWSFQFTEKEKEALYLTNNDIPVKSTELTAPRLIAGVARSFPLSKKAGLLAEANFDFTFDGKRNTVISANPISIDPKLGLEANINNVF
;
A
#
# COMPACT_ATOMS: atom_id res chain seq x y z
N MET A 1 45.00 -38.85 2.42
CA MET A 1 43.85 -38.22 1.76
C MET A 1 42.57 -38.66 2.42
N LYS A 2 42.02 -37.86 3.31
CA LYS A 2 40.70 -38.10 3.94
C LYS A 2 39.75 -37.03 3.46
N LYS A 3 38.72 -37.40 2.68
CA LYS A 3 37.61 -36.55 2.26
C LYS A 3 36.63 -36.37 3.43
N THR A 4 36.51 -35.18 3.95
CA THR A 4 35.46 -34.79 4.91
C THR A 4 34.25 -34.28 4.13
N THR A 5 33.22 -35.10 4.05
CA THR A 5 31.91 -34.76 3.59
C THR A 5 31.20 -33.95 4.67
N GLY A 6 31.09 -32.62 4.49
CA GLY A 6 30.25 -31.78 5.32
C GLY A 6 28.76 -32.01 5.01
N LYS A 7 28.04 -32.58 5.96
CA LYS A 7 26.59 -32.70 5.92
C LYS A 7 25.98 -31.30 6.20
N LEU A 8 25.38 -30.68 5.18
CA LEU A 8 24.50 -29.54 5.36
C LEU A 8 23.24 -30.02 6.10
N LEU A 9 23.12 -29.67 7.35
CA LEU A 9 21.88 -29.77 8.11
C LEU A 9 20.99 -28.59 7.71
N LEU A 10 19.99 -28.87 6.90
CA LEU A 10 18.89 -27.97 6.62
C LEU A 10 17.98 -27.96 7.85
N PRO A 11 17.75 -26.85 8.56
CA PRO A 11 16.74 -26.80 9.61
C PRO A 11 15.36 -26.88 8.96
N ALA A 12 14.67 -28.00 9.21
CA ALA A 12 13.26 -28.12 8.91
C ALA A 12 12.48 -27.12 9.81
N LEU A 13 12.08 -26.01 9.25
CA LEU A 13 11.11 -25.14 9.88
C LEU A 13 9.77 -25.90 9.92
N LEU A 14 9.45 -26.43 11.09
CA LEU A 14 8.11 -26.91 11.41
C LEU A 14 7.16 -25.70 11.38
N PHE A 15 6.41 -25.57 10.29
CA PHE A 15 5.22 -24.72 10.25
C PHE A 15 4.19 -25.33 11.20
N PHE A 16 4.14 -24.83 12.41
CA PHE A 16 3.00 -25.02 13.28
C PHE A 16 1.81 -24.30 12.65
N SER A 17 0.94 -25.05 12.00
CA SER A 17 -0.38 -24.55 11.56
C SER A 17 -1.25 -24.33 12.79
N LEU A 18 -1.12 -23.17 13.40
CA LEU A 18 -2.16 -22.67 14.29
C LEU A 18 -3.36 -22.40 13.40
N SER A 19 -4.43 -23.18 13.58
CA SER A 19 -5.74 -22.90 12.98
C SER A 19 -6.31 -21.64 13.63
N VAL A 20 -5.77 -20.47 13.24
CA VAL A 20 -6.39 -19.20 13.54
C VAL A 20 -7.53 -19.08 12.53
N SER A 21 -8.77 -18.98 13.01
CA SER A 21 -9.92 -18.62 12.18
C SER A 21 -9.77 -17.18 11.74
N ALA A 22 -8.81 -16.92 10.85
CA ALA A 22 -8.58 -15.62 10.27
C ALA A 22 -9.44 -15.52 9.01
N GLN A 23 -10.33 -14.56 9.00
CA GLN A 23 -11.18 -14.29 7.85
C GLN A 23 -10.42 -13.42 6.86
N PHE A 24 -10.10 -13.97 5.68
CA PHE A 24 -9.60 -13.14 4.57
C PHE A 24 -10.67 -12.13 4.17
N ARG A 25 -10.41 -10.86 4.42
CA ARG A 25 -11.27 -9.78 3.93
C ARG A 25 -10.73 -9.29 2.60
N LYS A 26 -11.53 -9.48 1.57
CA LYS A 26 -11.20 -9.21 0.17
C LYS A 26 -10.73 -7.78 -0.12
N TYR A 27 -11.20 -6.82 0.66
CA TYR A 27 -10.91 -5.39 0.51
C TYR A 27 -10.26 -4.81 1.77
N SER A 28 -9.36 -5.55 2.40
CA SER A 28 -8.58 -5.07 3.53
C SER A 28 -7.52 -4.06 3.07
N ASN A 29 -7.32 -2.99 3.85
CA ASN A 29 -6.30 -1.95 3.61
C ASN A 29 -6.41 -1.24 2.26
N GLU A 30 -7.61 -1.07 1.70
CA GLU A 30 -7.83 -0.43 0.40
C GLU A 30 -7.39 1.05 0.35
N PHE A 31 -7.25 1.73 1.47
CA PHE A 31 -6.69 3.07 1.53
C PHE A 31 -5.24 3.13 0.98
N LEU A 32 -4.52 2.01 1.00
CA LEU A 32 -3.20 1.85 0.37
C LEU A 32 -3.26 1.68 -1.16
N ASN A 33 -4.44 1.70 -1.77
CA ASN A 33 -4.64 1.54 -3.21
C ASN A 33 -5.09 2.84 -3.90
N ILE A 34 -5.30 3.91 -3.14
CA ILE A 34 -5.76 5.21 -3.66
C ILE A 34 -4.72 5.81 -4.61
N GLY A 35 -3.44 5.66 -4.30
CA GLY A 35 -2.34 6.24 -5.06
C GLY A 35 -1.68 7.41 -4.32
N ALA A 36 -0.42 7.68 -4.62
CA ALA A 36 0.36 8.73 -3.98
C ALA A 36 1.18 9.51 -5.00
N GLY A 37 1.23 10.83 -4.82
CA GLY A 37 1.96 11.76 -5.67
C GLY A 37 1.22 12.11 -6.97
N ALA A 38 1.29 13.38 -7.37
CA ALA A 38 0.56 13.89 -8.53
C ALA A 38 0.93 13.13 -9.83
N ARG A 39 2.23 12.83 -10.02
CA ARG A 39 2.69 12.05 -11.18
C ARG A 39 2.05 10.68 -11.25
N GLY A 40 2.01 9.93 -10.11
CA GLY A 40 1.42 8.60 -10.07
C GLY A 40 -0.06 8.58 -10.40
N LEU A 41 -0.80 9.54 -9.86
CA LEU A 41 -2.23 9.72 -10.14
C LEU A 41 -2.47 10.13 -11.60
N ALA A 42 -1.68 11.06 -12.16
CA ALA A 42 -1.79 11.48 -13.55
C ALA A 42 -1.47 10.34 -14.55
N MET A 43 -0.57 9.42 -14.17
CA MET A 43 -0.24 8.22 -14.93
C MET A 43 -1.28 7.08 -14.77
N GLY A 44 -2.46 7.36 -14.23
CA GLY A 44 -3.48 6.33 -13.97
C GLY A 44 -2.99 5.21 -13.05
N SER A 45 -2.10 5.53 -12.11
CA SER A 45 -1.42 4.58 -11.21
C SER A 45 -0.49 3.56 -11.91
N ALA A 46 -0.12 3.81 -13.17
CA ALA A 46 0.87 3.02 -13.90
C ALA A 46 2.26 3.61 -13.67
N GLN A 47 2.98 3.16 -12.62
CA GLN A 47 4.25 3.74 -12.19
C GLN A 47 5.28 2.71 -11.66
N VAL A 48 4.94 1.44 -11.63
CA VAL A 48 5.76 0.40 -10.99
C VAL A 48 7.13 0.22 -11.69
N ALA A 49 7.18 0.44 -13.02
CA ALA A 49 8.40 0.31 -13.80
C ALA A 49 9.21 1.62 -13.89
N SER A 50 8.56 2.79 -13.76
CA SER A 50 9.20 4.07 -14.07
C SER A 50 9.48 4.96 -12.86
N VAL A 51 8.88 4.72 -11.70
CA VAL A 51 9.08 5.55 -10.50
C VAL A 51 10.54 5.57 -10.06
N GLN A 52 11.11 6.77 -9.85
CA GLN A 52 12.49 6.97 -9.41
C GLN A 52 12.68 8.19 -8.50
N ASP A 53 11.66 8.53 -7.74
CA ASP A 53 11.66 9.62 -6.78
C ASP A 53 11.28 9.15 -5.36
N GLY A 54 11.07 10.07 -4.43
CA GLY A 54 10.70 9.73 -3.05
C GLY A 54 9.36 9.03 -2.90
N THR A 55 8.48 9.05 -3.94
CA THR A 55 7.21 8.31 -3.92
C THR A 55 7.39 6.82 -4.21
N ALA A 56 8.59 6.41 -4.61
CA ALA A 56 8.90 5.02 -4.93
C ALA A 56 8.70 4.07 -3.74
N GLY A 57 8.87 4.53 -2.50
CA GLY A 57 8.54 3.73 -1.31
C GLY A 57 7.11 3.20 -1.32
N TYR A 58 6.18 3.97 -1.89
CA TYR A 58 4.79 3.56 -2.06
C TYR A 58 4.57 2.70 -3.31
N TRP A 59 5.12 3.09 -4.48
CA TRP A 59 4.82 2.43 -5.76
C TRP A 59 5.64 1.16 -6.00
N ASN A 60 6.96 1.29 -5.90
CA ASN A 60 7.92 0.19 -6.02
C ASN A 60 9.21 0.60 -5.27
N PRO A 61 9.51 0.00 -4.11
CA PRO A 61 10.62 0.43 -3.27
C PRO A 61 11.98 0.39 -4.00
N ALA A 62 12.15 -0.46 -5.02
CA ALA A 62 13.36 -0.48 -5.83
C ALA A 62 13.67 0.88 -6.47
N GLY A 63 12.62 1.64 -6.83
CA GLY A 63 12.73 2.95 -7.48
C GLY A 63 13.40 4.02 -6.62
N LEU A 64 13.45 3.87 -5.30
CA LEU A 64 14.19 4.77 -4.41
C LEU A 64 15.68 4.85 -4.79
N SER A 65 16.25 3.81 -5.40
CA SER A 65 17.64 3.84 -5.91
C SER A 65 17.84 4.88 -7.02
N GLY A 66 16.78 5.46 -7.57
CA GLY A 66 16.83 6.59 -8.52
C GLY A 66 17.14 7.91 -7.84
N VAL A 67 16.84 8.07 -6.56
CA VAL A 67 17.16 9.27 -5.77
C VAL A 67 18.65 9.30 -5.52
N LYS A 68 19.31 10.36 -6.02
CA LYS A 68 20.77 10.53 -5.96
C LYS A 68 21.09 11.92 -5.43
N ASP A 69 22.29 12.07 -4.89
CA ASP A 69 22.95 13.31 -4.51
C ASP A 69 22.24 14.12 -3.41
N HIS A 70 20.92 14.26 -3.45
CA HIS A 70 20.16 15.04 -2.48
C HIS A 70 18.95 14.26 -1.98
N PRO A 71 18.50 14.49 -0.74
CA PRO A 71 17.23 13.99 -0.23
C PRO A 71 16.05 14.43 -1.10
N SER A 72 15.07 13.53 -1.28
CA SER A 72 13.80 13.86 -1.95
C SER A 72 12.68 13.87 -0.91
N LEU A 73 12.01 15.01 -0.76
CA LEU A 73 10.84 15.19 0.09
C LEU A 73 9.61 15.33 -0.79
N ASN A 74 8.55 14.57 -0.49
CA ASN A 74 7.28 14.63 -1.19
C ASN A 74 6.16 14.78 -0.19
N LEU A 75 5.28 15.73 -0.43
CA LEU A 75 4.08 15.99 0.38
C LEU A 75 2.88 16.05 -0.55
N MET A 76 1.76 15.48 -0.14
CA MET A 76 0.50 15.56 -0.86
C MET A 76 -0.66 15.61 0.13
N HIS A 77 -1.64 16.46 -0.17
CA HIS A 77 -2.96 16.43 0.41
C HIS A 77 -3.97 16.31 -0.73
N ALA A 78 -4.95 15.45 -0.56
CA ALA A 78 -6.04 15.29 -1.52
C ALA A 78 -7.36 15.07 -0.78
N GLU A 79 -8.40 15.69 -1.30
CA GLU A 79 -9.76 15.53 -0.79
C GLU A 79 -10.60 14.73 -1.80
N TYR A 80 -11.33 13.76 -1.30
CA TYR A 80 -12.21 12.89 -2.07
C TYR A 80 -13.66 13.09 -1.62
N PHE A 81 -14.60 12.89 -2.54
CA PHE A 81 -16.05 12.96 -2.26
C PHE A 81 -16.47 14.29 -1.61
N SER A 82 -16.06 15.41 -2.23
CA SER A 82 -16.34 16.78 -1.74
C SER A 82 -15.82 17.04 -0.31
N GLY A 83 -14.61 16.55 0.00
CA GLY A 83 -13.94 16.80 1.29
C GLY A 83 -14.31 15.82 2.40
N ILE A 84 -15.17 14.82 2.14
CA ILE A 84 -15.49 13.79 3.13
C ILE A 84 -14.27 12.93 3.45
N GLY A 85 -13.56 12.45 2.41
CA GLY A 85 -12.34 11.66 2.58
C GLY A 85 -11.11 12.53 2.40
N LYS A 86 -10.25 12.60 3.41
CA LYS A 86 -8.98 13.35 3.40
C LYS A 86 -7.82 12.38 3.32
N TYR A 87 -6.97 12.55 2.33
CA TYR A 87 -5.80 11.71 2.10
C TYR A 87 -4.52 12.53 2.16
N ASP A 88 -3.71 12.24 3.17
CA ASP A 88 -2.43 12.89 3.42
C ASP A 88 -1.29 11.91 3.14
N TYR A 89 -0.28 12.37 2.45
CA TYR A 89 0.92 11.61 2.12
C TYR A 89 2.17 12.44 2.38
N ALA A 90 3.15 11.84 3.02
CA ALA A 90 4.47 12.39 3.19
C ALA A 90 5.52 11.32 2.98
N SER A 91 6.59 11.63 2.24
CA SER A 91 7.75 10.74 2.14
C SER A 91 9.06 11.51 2.08
N ILE A 92 10.09 10.90 2.64
CA ILE A 92 11.47 11.34 2.49
C ILE A 92 12.32 10.17 2.02
N ALA A 93 13.14 10.39 1.00
CA ALA A 93 14.13 9.44 0.52
C ALA A 93 15.53 10.02 0.72
N LEU A 94 16.37 9.28 1.41
CA LEU A 94 17.72 9.67 1.82
C LEU A 94 18.74 8.79 1.12
N PRO A 95 19.45 9.29 0.09
CA PRO A 95 20.57 8.56 -0.51
C PRO A 95 21.69 8.40 0.52
N LEU A 96 22.15 7.16 0.70
CA LEU A 96 23.25 6.84 1.61
C LEU A 96 24.60 6.96 0.89
N ALA A 97 25.68 6.98 1.67
CA ALA A 97 27.03 7.16 1.17
C ALA A 97 27.33 6.26 -0.05
N GLY A 98 27.87 6.88 -1.11
CA GLY A 98 28.20 6.21 -2.37
C GLY A 98 27.01 5.96 -3.32
N ASN A 99 25.82 6.50 -3.04
CA ASN A 99 24.63 6.42 -3.90
C ASN A 99 24.21 5.01 -4.34
N LYS A 100 24.69 3.98 -3.60
CA LYS A 100 24.33 2.58 -3.86
C LYS A 100 23.07 2.14 -3.16
N ARG A 101 22.74 2.80 -2.04
CA ARG A 101 21.58 2.51 -1.20
C ARG A 101 20.80 3.78 -0.92
N THR A 102 19.49 3.64 -0.77
CA THR A 102 18.60 4.73 -0.39
C THR A 102 17.66 4.24 0.69
N LEU A 103 17.58 4.99 1.77
CA LEU A 103 16.59 4.78 2.84
C LEU A 103 15.37 5.63 2.52
N GLY A 104 14.18 5.09 2.66
CA GLY A 104 12.91 5.80 2.51
C GLY A 104 12.07 5.69 3.76
N ILE A 105 11.40 6.77 4.12
CA ILE A 105 10.36 6.80 5.14
C ILE A 105 9.12 7.39 4.50
N THR A 106 7.99 6.70 4.60
CA THR A 106 6.71 7.12 4.05
C THR A 106 5.64 7.05 5.11
N ALA A 107 4.81 8.08 5.20
CA ALA A 107 3.63 8.14 6.05
C ALA A 107 2.41 8.47 5.21
N LEU A 108 1.32 7.76 5.45
CA LEU A 108 0.02 7.97 4.81
C LEU A 108 -1.06 8.04 5.87
N ARG A 109 -2.06 8.87 5.63
CA ARG A 109 -3.30 8.93 6.41
C ARG A 109 -4.48 9.04 5.46
N PHE A 110 -5.50 8.23 5.68
CA PHE A 110 -6.83 8.43 5.11
C PHE A 110 -7.81 8.62 6.24
N GLY A 111 -8.51 9.74 6.25
CA GLY A 111 -9.44 10.10 7.33
C GLY A 111 -10.79 10.53 6.82
N VAL A 112 -11.82 10.20 7.60
CA VAL A 112 -13.19 10.68 7.43
C VAL A 112 -13.62 11.26 8.77
N ASP A 113 -13.97 12.54 8.76
CA ASP A 113 -14.46 13.24 9.95
C ASP A 113 -15.98 13.36 9.93
N ASP A 114 -16.55 13.78 11.05
CA ASP A 114 -17.96 14.08 11.20
C ASP A 114 -18.93 12.94 10.84
N ILE A 115 -18.53 11.70 11.13
CA ILE A 115 -19.39 10.53 10.97
C ILE A 115 -20.45 10.56 12.07
N MET A 116 -21.73 10.60 11.70
CA MET A 116 -22.84 10.67 12.64
C MET A 116 -23.05 9.33 13.37
N ASN A 117 -22.85 9.31 14.68
CA ASN A 117 -23.20 8.19 15.53
C ASN A 117 -24.68 8.29 15.90
N THR A 118 -25.46 7.35 15.41
CA THR A 118 -26.91 7.27 15.64
C THR A 118 -27.29 6.15 16.61
N LEU A 119 -26.33 5.59 17.35
CA LEU A 119 -26.55 4.45 18.23
C LEU A 119 -27.62 4.72 19.31
N PHE A 120 -27.71 5.97 19.77
CA PHE A 120 -28.68 6.41 20.78
C PHE A 120 -29.79 7.31 20.21
N LEU A 121 -30.05 7.23 18.89
CA LEU A 121 -31.06 8.05 18.22
C LEU A 121 -32.47 7.73 18.71
N VAL A 122 -32.74 6.44 18.99
CA VAL A 122 -34.02 5.97 19.47
C VAL A 122 -33.98 5.82 21.00
N GLU A 123 -34.85 6.51 21.71
CA GLU A 123 -35.00 6.44 23.15
C GLU A 123 -35.73 5.13 23.58
N PRO A 124 -35.62 4.71 24.84
CA PRO A 124 -36.28 3.50 25.31
C PRO A 124 -37.80 3.48 25.15
N ASP A 125 -38.45 4.64 25.08
CA ASP A 125 -39.89 4.79 24.84
C ASP A 125 -40.28 4.74 23.35
N GLY A 126 -39.28 4.55 22.45
CA GLY A 126 -39.46 4.49 21.01
C GLY A 126 -39.46 5.87 20.33
N SER A 127 -39.31 6.98 21.05
CA SER A 127 -39.21 8.32 20.46
C SER A 127 -37.85 8.55 19.81
N ILE A 128 -37.80 9.42 18.82
CA ILE A 128 -36.57 9.81 18.10
C ILE A 128 -36.03 11.11 18.70
N ASN A 129 -34.79 11.05 19.21
CA ASN A 129 -34.11 12.21 19.78
C ASN A 129 -32.85 12.54 19.01
N TYR A 130 -32.93 13.52 18.11
CA TYR A 130 -31.79 13.97 17.30
C TYR A 130 -30.67 14.63 18.12
N ASN A 131 -30.92 15.06 19.35
CA ASN A 131 -29.89 15.62 20.23
C ASN A 131 -28.88 14.56 20.73
N ASN A 132 -29.20 13.28 20.58
CA ASN A 132 -28.31 12.16 20.91
C ASN A 132 -27.31 11.85 19.81
N ILE A 133 -27.41 12.49 18.66
CA ILE A 133 -26.44 12.31 17.57
C ILE A 133 -25.13 12.97 17.96
N GLN A 134 -24.07 12.19 17.96
CA GLN A 134 -22.70 12.64 18.19
C GLN A 134 -21.85 12.32 16.97
N ALA A 135 -20.95 13.22 16.61
CA ALA A 135 -20.00 12.95 15.53
C ALA A 135 -18.75 12.23 16.06
N PHE A 136 -18.19 11.35 15.24
CA PHE A 136 -16.87 10.76 15.46
C PHE A 136 -16.07 10.74 14.16
N SER A 137 -14.77 10.48 14.25
CA SER A 137 -13.87 10.37 13.08
C SER A 137 -13.33 8.95 12.96
N SER A 138 -13.05 8.55 11.72
CA SER A 138 -12.31 7.33 11.40
C SER A 138 -11.03 7.69 10.66
N ALA A 139 -9.91 7.02 10.97
CA ALA A 139 -8.67 7.25 10.29
C ALA A 139 -7.83 5.98 10.17
N ASP A 140 -7.28 5.78 8.98
CA ASP A 140 -6.34 4.72 8.64
C ASP A 140 -4.96 5.35 8.38
N TYR A 141 -3.93 4.82 9.02
CA TYR A 141 -2.54 5.26 8.90
C TYR A 141 -1.66 4.11 8.42
N ALA A 142 -0.67 4.44 7.59
CA ALA A 142 0.38 3.51 7.25
C ALA A 142 1.74 4.20 7.29
N PHE A 143 2.72 3.51 7.86
CA PHE A 143 4.11 3.93 7.92
C PHE A 143 4.97 2.86 7.25
N LEU A 144 5.77 3.26 6.25
CA LEU A 144 6.64 2.37 5.51
C LEU A 144 8.09 2.80 5.75
N LEU A 145 8.91 1.85 6.18
CA LEU A 145 10.36 1.97 6.20
C LEU A 145 10.91 1.18 5.00
N SER A 146 11.56 1.88 4.10
CA SER A 146 12.00 1.36 2.82
C SER A 146 13.52 1.33 2.72
N LEU A 147 14.06 0.28 2.14
CA LEU A 147 15.47 0.21 1.77
C LEU A 147 15.58 -0.23 0.32
N ALA A 148 16.32 0.55 -0.48
CA ALA A 148 16.61 0.22 -1.86
C ALA A 148 18.11 0.11 -2.10
N GLN A 149 18.49 -0.76 -3.04
CA GLN A 149 19.88 -0.96 -3.43
C GLN A 149 20.01 -1.22 -4.92
N LYS A 150 21.01 -0.59 -5.55
CA LYS A 150 21.46 -0.97 -6.88
C LYS A 150 22.25 -2.27 -6.79
N LEU A 151 21.80 -3.29 -7.53
CA LEU A 151 22.44 -4.60 -7.55
C LEU A 151 23.50 -4.67 -8.66
N LYS A 152 23.18 -4.13 -9.83
CA LYS A 152 24.06 -4.16 -11.01
C LYS A 152 23.85 -2.90 -11.83
N GLU A 153 24.96 -2.27 -12.18
CA GLU A 153 25.01 -1.16 -13.13
C GLU A 153 26.09 -1.50 -14.16
N ASN A 154 25.69 -1.80 -15.39
CA ASN A 154 26.62 -2.16 -16.47
C ASN A 154 26.12 -1.56 -17.78
N GLY A 155 26.74 -0.45 -18.18
CA GLY A 155 26.39 0.26 -19.41
C GLY A 155 24.90 0.62 -19.46
N ASN A 156 24.18 0.02 -20.40
CA ASN A 156 22.77 0.30 -20.66
C ASN A 156 21.78 -0.52 -19.79
N LYS A 157 22.29 -1.32 -18.85
CA LYS A 157 21.45 -2.14 -17.96
C LYS A 157 21.70 -1.76 -16.50
N ASN A 158 20.62 -1.47 -15.80
CA ASN A 158 20.63 -1.22 -14.36
C ASN A 158 19.57 -2.11 -13.72
N VAL A 159 19.93 -2.85 -12.67
CA VAL A 159 19.04 -3.68 -11.86
C VAL A 159 19.07 -3.15 -10.45
N GLN A 160 17.90 -2.87 -9.90
CA GLN A 160 17.76 -2.38 -8.56
C GLN A 160 16.65 -3.16 -7.82
N PHE A 161 16.84 -3.29 -6.52
CA PHE A 161 15.96 -3.99 -5.61
C PHE A 161 15.56 -3.06 -4.47
N GLY A 162 14.39 -3.26 -3.91
CA GLY A 162 13.94 -2.57 -2.72
C GLY A 162 12.94 -3.38 -1.92
N ALA A 163 12.85 -3.09 -0.64
CA ALA A 163 11.89 -3.70 0.27
C ALA A 163 11.33 -2.65 1.23
N ASN A 164 10.10 -2.89 1.68
CA ASN A 164 9.41 -2.13 2.72
C ASN A 164 9.09 -3.03 3.90
N ALA A 165 9.27 -2.50 5.11
CA ALA A 165 8.53 -2.92 6.28
C ALA A 165 7.43 -1.89 6.53
N LYS A 166 6.17 -2.34 6.68
CA LYS A 166 5.04 -1.44 6.91
C LYS A 166 4.31 -1.74 8.20
N VAL A 167 3.92 -0.68 8.87
CA VAL A 167 3.06 -0.69 10.06
C VAL A 167 1.78 0.03 9.70
N ILE A 168 0.66 -0.58 10.03
CA ILE A 168 -0.67 -0.03 9.80
C ILE A 168 -1.31 0.22 11.16
N HIS A 169 -1.95 1.38 11.31
CA HIS A 169 -2.80 1.69 12.45
C HIS A 169 -4.14 2.20 11.94
N ARG A 170 -5.21 1.60 12.44
CA ARG A 170 -6.57 1.97 12.06
C ARG A 170 -7.36 2.33 13.30
N SER A 171 -8.21 3.35 13.20
CA SER A 171 -9.07 3.79 14.30
C SER A 171 -10.47 4.13 13.77
N VAL A 172 -11.49 3.73 14.52
CA VAL A 172 -12.89 4.05 14.24
C VAL A 172 -13.48 4.64 15.52
N GLY A 173 -13.48 5.95 15.62
CA GLY A 173 -13.89 6.67 16.85
C GLY A 173 -13.19 6.14 18.10
N SER A 174 -13.98 5.97 19.17
CA SER A 174 -13.59 5.27 20.40
C SER A 174 -13.83 3.76 20.33
N PHE A 175 -14.56 3.28 19.30
CA PHE A 175 -15.14 1.94 19.25
C PHE A 175 -14.13 0.85 18.92
N ALA A 176 -13.20 1.14 17.99
CA ALA A 176 -12.28 0.12 17.50
C ALA A 176 -10.92 0.69 17.10
N LYS A 177 -9.88 -0.11 17.32
CA LYS A 177 -8.52 0.15 16.87
C LYS A 177 -7.91 -1.12 16.33
N ALA A 178 -7.05 -0.98 15.32
CA ALA A 178 -6.26 -2.09 14.81
C ALA A 178 -4.80 -1.70 14.63
N TRP A 179 -3.94 -2.69 14.77
CA TRP A 179 -2.54 -2.62 14.39
C TRP A 179 -2.24 -3.74 13.41
N GLY A 180 -1.46 -3.40 12.39
CA GLY A 180 -1.09 -4.33 11.34
C GLY A 180 0.36 -4.22 10.94
N PHE A 181 0.91 -5.32 10.40
CA PHE A 181 2.28 -5.38 9.91
C PHE A 181 2.31 -6.15 8.59
N GLY A 182 3.20 -5.75 7.70
CA GLY A 182 3.39 -6.40 6.42
C GLY A 182 4.73 -6.03 5.79
N LEU A 183 5.11 -6.81 4.78
CA LEU A 183 6.31 -6.58 3.98
C LEU A 183 5.95 -6.48 2.50
N ASP A 184 6.67 -5.60 1.81
CA ASP A 184 6.64 -5.51 0.36
C ASP A 184 8.06 -5.65 -0.19
N ALA A 185 8.21 -6.14 -1.41
CA ALA A 185 9.49 -6.18 -2.10
C ALA A 185 9.31 -5.92 -3.58
N GLY A 186 10.28 -5.24 -4.18
CA GLY A 186 10.22 -4.87 -5.58
C GLY A 186 11.56 -4.91 -6.29
N VAL A 187 11.49 -5.07 -7.60
CA VAL A 187 12.62 -5.05 -8.51
C VAL A 187 12.30 -4.09 -9.65
N GLN A 188 13.29 -3.35 -10.10
CA GLN A 188 13.24 -2.61 -11.37
C GLN A 188 14.46 -2.96 -12.22
N ILE A 189 14.23 -3.05 -13.53
CA ILE A 189 15.25 -3.32 -14.53
C ILE A 189 15.14 -2.25 -15.62
N PHE A 190 16.21 -1.52 -15.82
CA PHE A 190 16.34 -0.54 -16.91
C PHE A 190 17.23 -1.15 -18.00
N ALA A 191 16.75 -1.19 -19.22
CA ALA A 191 17.45 -1.75 -20.38
C ALA A 191 17.23 -0.86 -21.60
N ASN A 192 18.18 0.00 -21.91
CA ASN A 192 18.08 1.01 -22.98
C ASN A 192 16.84 1.92 -22.77
N LYS A 193 15.87 1.82 -23.69
CA LYS A 193 14.61 2.59 -23.65
C LYS A 193 13.49 1.89 -22.88
N TRP A 194 13.71 0.64 -22.44
CA TRP A 194 12.73 -0.16 -21.73
C TRP A 194 12.98 -0.11 -20.23
N ARG A 195 11.88 -0.15 -19.48
CA ARG A 195 11.87 -0.28 -18.03
C ARG A 195 10.89 -1.38 -17.65
N PHE A 196 11.31 -2.23 -16.77
CA PHE A 196 10.47 -3.31 -16.21
C PHE A 196 10.45 -3.16 -14.71
N GLY A 197 9.27 -3.33 -14.13
CA GLY A 197 9.08 -3.29 -12.70
C GLY A 197 8.21 -4.45 -12.24
N VAL A 198 8.56 -5.04 -11.12
CA VAL A 198 7.73 -6.03 -10.43
C VAL A 198 7.75 -5.69 -8.95
N VAL A 199 6.58 -5.69 -8.32
CA VAL A 199 6.45 -5.52 -6.88
C VAL A 199 5.46 -6.55 -6.33
N GLY A 200 5.89 -7.26 -5.29
CA GLY A 200 5.01 -8.01 -4.42
C GLY A 200 4.60 -7.13 -3.25
N ARG A 201 3.31 -6.85 -3.12
CA ARG A 201 2.74 -6.18 -1.95
C ARG A 201 2.16 -7.22 -1.01
N ASP A 202 2.27 -6.95 0.28
CA ASP A 202 1.74 -7.83 1.32
C ASP A 202 2.27 -9.28 1.23
N ILE A 203 3.56 -9.45 0.85
CA ILE A 203 4.17 -10.76 0.57
C ILE A 203 4.14 -11.72 1.77
N THR A 204 4.06 -11.18 2.97
CA THR A 204 3.93 -11.95 4.22
C THR A 204 2.48 -12.08 4.68
N THR A 205 1.51 -11.66 3.85
CA THR A 205 0.12 -11.46 4.28
C THR A 205 0.04 -10.42 5.39
N THR A 206 -0.37 -9.21 5.06
CA THR A 206 -0.53 -8.16 6.09
C THR A 206 -1.73 -8.48 6.96
N PHE A 207 -1.49 -8.57 8.27
CA PHE A 207 -2.57 -8.77 9.25
C PHE A 207 -2.91 -7.46 9.93
N ASN A 208 -4.18 -7.30 10.31
CA ASN A 208 -4.67 -6.24 11.18
C ASN A 208 -5.37 -6.89 12.37
N ALA A 209 -4.82 -6.68 13.56
CA ALA A 209 -5.41 -7.16 14.81
C ALA A 209 -6.34 -6.08 15.37
N TRP A 210 -7.64 -6.33 15.31
CA TRP A 210 -8.68 -5.44 15.81
C TRP A 210 -8.93 -5.64 17.30
N SER A 211 -9.09 -4.54 18.02
CA SER A 211 -9.56 -4.47 19.39
C SER A 211 -10.76 -3.53 19.44
N PHE A 212 -11.84 -4.00 20.07
CA PHE A 212 -13.09 -3.25 20.21
C PHE A 212 -13.27 -2.80 21.65
N GLN A 213 -13.74 -1.58 21.83
CA GLN A 213 -13.95 -0.94 23.12
C GLN A 213 -15.31 -0.26 23.12
N PHE A 214 -16.34 -0.97 23.61
CA PHE A 214 -17.67 -0.43 23.79
C PHE A 214 -17.95 -0.21 25.27
N THR A 215 -18.57 0.91 25.61
CA THR A 215 -19.14 1.15 26.94
C THR A 215 -20.34 0.22 27.20
N GLU A 216 -20.72 0.03 28.45
CA GLU A 216 -21.87 -0.83 28.75
C GLU A 216 -23.18 -0.32 28.12
N LYS A 217 -23.38 1.01 28.05
CA LYS A 217 -24.50 1.64 27.34
C LYS A 217 -24.51 1.32 25.84
N GLU A 218 -23.35 1.36 25.20
CA GLU A 218 -23.22 1.03 23.76
C GLU A 218 -23.49 -0.44 23.50
N LYS A 219 -23.01 -1.33 24.38
CA LYS A 219 -23.32 -2.76 24.30
C LYS A 219 -24.81 -3.04 24.47
N GLU A 220 -25.45 -2.37 25.41
CA GLU A 220 -26.90 -2.46 25.62
C GLU A 220 -27.68 -2.01 24.39
N ALA A 221 -27.32 -0.86 23.80
CA ALA A 221 -27.94 -0.34 22.59
C ALA A 221 -27.76 -1.29 21.39
N LEU A 222 -26.55 -1.86 21.21
CA LEU A 222 -26.29 -2.88 20.19
C LEU A 222 -27.16 -4.13 20.40
N TYR A 223 -27.27 -4.62 21.63
CA TYR A 223 -28.09 -5.76 21.97
C TYR A 223 -29.57 -5.52 21.69
N LEU A 224 -30.09 -4.35 22.10
CA LEU A 224 -31.50 -3.97 21.89
C LEU A 224 -31.86 -3.82 20.41
N THR A 225 -30.90 -3.46 19.59
CA THR A 225 -31.04 -3.34 18.13
C THR A 225 -30.71 -4.64 17.39
N ASN A 226 -30.57 -5.75 18.11
CA ASN A 226 -30.26 -7.09 17.57
C ASN A 226 -28.98 -7.14 16.76
N ASN A 227 -27.97 -6.38 17.19
CA ASN A 227 -26.62 -6.39 16.62
C ASN A 227 -25.68 -7.20 17.52
N ASP A 228 -24.85 -8.01 16.90
CA ASP A 228 -23.79 -8.71 17.61
C ASP A 228 -22.72 -7.72 18.09
N ILE A 229 -22.25 -7.92 19.34
CA ILE A 229 -21.13 -7.13 19.86
C ILE A 229 -19.83 -7.66 19.22
N PRO A 230 -19.10 -6.83 18.44
CA PRO A 230 -17.86 -7.28 17.83
C PRO A 230 -16.82 -7.69 18.89
N VAL A 231 -16.21 -8.84 18.67
CA VAL A 231 -15.09 -9.35 19.49
C VAL A 231 -13.77 -9.12 18.77
N LYS A 232 -12.65 -9.31 19.49
CA LYS A 232 -11.31 -9.26 18.87
C LYS A 232 -11.28 -10.12 17.61
N SER A 233 -10.82 -9.53 16.51
CA SER A 233 -10.72 -10.21 15.24
C SER A 233 -9.39 -9.90 14.54
N THR A 234 -8.95 -10.81 13.70
CA THR A 234 -7.79 -10.61 12.83
C THR A 234 -8.26 -10.56 11.40
N GLU A 235 -7.93 -9.48 10.73
CA GLU A 235 -8.19 -9.27 9.32
C GLU A 235 -6.90 -9.50 8.53
N LEU A 236 -6.96 -10.28 7.47
CA LEU A 236 -5.82 -10.61 6.62
C LEU A 236 -5.97 -9.98 5.24
N THR A 237 -4.90 -9.32 4.78
CA THR A 237 -4.77 -8.82 3.41
C THR A 237 -3.96 -9.80 2.58
N ALA A 238 -4.55 -10.33 1.53
CA ALA A 238 -3.87 -11.28 0.64
C ALA A 238 -2.72 -10.61 -0.12
N PRO A 239 -1.63 -11.34 -0.41
CA PRO A 239 -0.56 -10.87 -1.25
C PRO A 239 -1.05 -10.48 -2.65
N ARG A 240 -0.39 -9.44 -3.22
CA ARG A 240 -0.62 -9.00 -4.60
C ARG A 240 0.70 -8.91 -5.35
N LEU A 241 0.64 -9.15 -6.65
CA LEU A 241 1.76 -8.97 -7.56
C LEU A 241 1.40 -7.88 -8.57
N ILE A 242 2.25 -6.87 -8.71
CA ILE A 242 2.10 -5.85 -9.73
C ILE A 242 3.29 -5.93 -10.66
N ALA A 243 3.04 -6.14 -11.95
CA ALA A 243 4.05 -6.16 -12.99
C ALA A 243 3.85 -4.97 -13.93
N GLY A 244 4.93 -4.26 -14.23
CA GLY A 244 4.91 -3.08 -15.08
C GLY A 244 5.94 -3.13 -16.18
N VAL A 245 5.61 -2.58 -17.33
CA VAL A 245 6.52 -2.33 -18.44
C VAL A 245 6.35 -0.90 -18.93
N ALA A 246 7.48 -0.20 -19.09
CA ALA A 246 7.47 1.15 -19.64
C ALA A 246 8.48 1.28 -20.78
N ARG A 247 8.20 2.19 -21.71
CA ARG A 247 9.10 2.51 -22.82
C ARG A 247 9.17 4.00 -23.03
N SER A 248 10.40 4.50 -23.17
CA SER A 248 10.67 5.89 -23.53
C SER A 248 10.81 6.04 -25.05
N PHE A 249 10.10 7.01 -25.61
CA PHE A 249 10.12 7.38 -27.03
C PHE A 249 10.70 8.80 -27.16
N PRO A 250 11.94 8.97 -27.56
CA PRO A 250 12.47 10.31 -27.87
C PRO A 250 11.80 10.80 -29.15
N LEU A 251 11.03 11.89 -29.07
CA LEU A 251 10.32 12.49 -30.20
C LEU A 251 11.20 13.53 -30.88
N SER A 252 12.00 14.26 -30.12
CA SER A 252 12.96 15.23 -30.61
C SER A 252 14.13 15.39 -29.62
N LYS A 253 15.08 16.32 -29.91
CA LYS A 253 16.13 16.66 -28.93
C LYS A 253 15.58 17.29 -27.62
N LYS A 254 14.37 17.82 -27.66
CA LYS A 254 13.75 18.56 -26.55
C LYS A 254 12.44 17.93 -26.06
N ALA A 255 11.93 16.90 -26.72
CA ALA A 255 10.65 16.27 -26.37
C ALA A 255 10.76 14.76 -26.33
N GLY A 256 10.11 14.15 -25.36
CA GLY A 256 10.00 12.71 -25.17
C GLY A 256 8.63 12.30 -24.69
N LEU A 257 8.29 11.05 -24.89
CA LEU A 257 7.09 10.39 -24.39
C LEU A 257 7.51 9.15 -23.61
N LEU A 258 6.93 8.94 -22.44
CA LEU A 258 6.99 7.69 -21.70
C LEU A 258 5.60 7.06 -21.75
N ALA A 259 5.52 5.80 -22.14
CA ALA A 259 4.32 5.00 -22.02
C ALA A 259 4.58 3.86 -21.03
N GLU A 260 3.66 3.62 -20.10
CA GLU A 260 3.75 2.55 -19.12
C GLU A 260 2.43 1.78 -19.04
N ALA A 261 2.52 0.46 -18.92
CA ALA A 261 1.42 -0.43 -18.63
C ALA A 261 1.75 -1.25 -17.38
N ASN A 262 0.84 -1.27 -16.43
CA ASN A 262 0.92 -2.10 -15.24
C ASN A 262 -0.23 -3.10 -15.20
N PHE A 263 0.02 -4.26 -14.61
CA PHE A 263 -0.95 -5.32 -14.38
C PHE A 263 -0.91 -5.68 -12.90
N ASP A 264 -2.02 -5.45 -12.20
CA ASP A 264 -2.17 -5.75 -10.78
C ASP A 264 -2.91 -7.09 -10.64
N PHE A 265 -2.21 -8.11 -10.17
CA PHE A 265 -2.71 -9.47 -9.98
C PHE A 265 -3.11 -9.68 -8.52
N THR A 266 -4.35 -10.09 -8.30
CA THR A 266 -4.88 -10.51 -7.00
C THR A 266 -5.27 -11.98 -7.04
N PHE A 267 -5.08 -12.71 -5.93
CA PHE A 267 -5.18 -14.17 -5.86
C PHE A 267 -6.29 -14.66 -4.91
N ASP A 268 -7.22 -13.78 -4.57
CA ASP A 268 -8.30 -14.02 -3.63
C ASP A 268 -9.69 -14.17 -4.31
N GLY A 269 -9.66 -14.56 -5.58
CA GLY A 269 -10.82 -14.82 -6.41
C GLY A 269 -11.36 -13.57 -7.11
N LYS A 270 -12.63 -13.62 -7.53
CA LYS A 270 -13.26 -12.56 -8.34
C LYS A 270 -13.25 -11.21 -7.60
N ARG A 271 -12.69 -10.18 -8.24
CA ARG A 271 -12.74 -8.78 -7.80
C ARG A 271 -13.45 -7.92 -8.82
N ASN A 272 -13.85 -6.71 -8.45
CA ASN A 272 -14.39 -5.73 -9.40
C ASN A 272 -13.24 -5.08 -10.19
N THR A 273 -12.70 -5.80 -11.17
CA THR A 273 -11.55 -5.45 -12.01
C THR A 273 -11.88 -5.73 -13.46
N VAL A 274 -11.07 -5.22 -14.40
CA VAL A 274 -11.30 -5.42 -15.84
C VAL A 274 -11.36 -6.90 -16.21
N ILE A 275 -10.46 -7.72 -15.63
CA ILE A 275 -10.50 -9.18 -15.80
C ILE A 275 -10.79 -9.78 -14.42
N SER A 276 -12.04 -10.20 -14.23
CA SER A 276 -12.54 -10.78 -12.99
C SER A 276 -12.69 -12.28 -13.13
N ALA A 277 -11.80 -13.05 -12.52
CA ALA A 277 -11.78 -14.51 -12.60
C ALA A 277 -11.45 -15.17 -11.26
N ASN A 278 -11.56 -16.48 -11.17
CA ASN A 278 -11.21 -17.26 -10.00
C ASN A 278 -10.13 -18.30 -10.43
N PRO A 279 -8.99 -18.36 -9.75
CA PRO A 279 -8.63 -17.67 -8.50
C PRO A 279 -7.98 -16.28 -8.71
N ILE A 280 -7.70 -15.85 -9.95
CA ILE A 280 -6.89 -14.66 -10.24
C ILE A 280 -7.76 -13.59 -10.92
N SER A 281 -7.75 -12.38 -10.37
CA SER A 281 -8.28 -11.18 -11.01
C SER A 281 -7.14 -10.25 -11.43
N ILE A 282 -7.30 -9.52 -12.54
CA ILE A 282 -6.26 -8.64 -13.09
C ILE A 282 -6.85 -7.25 -13.35
N ASP A 283 -6.18 -6.24 -12.86
CA ASP A 283 -6.52 -4.83 -13.10
C ASP A 283 -5.41 -4.15 -13.93
N PRO A 284 -5.58 -3.99 -15.26
CA PRO A 284 -4.62 -3.29 -16.11
C PRO A 284 -4.73 -1.78 -15.93
N LYS A 285 -3.57 -1.11 -15.87
CA LYS A 285 -3.43 0.34 -15.77
C LYS A 285 -2.51 0.85 -16.85
N LEU A 286 -2.84 1.97 -17.47
CA LEU A 286 -2.07 2.58 -18.55
C LEU A 286 -1.76 4.03 -18.20
N GLY A 287 -0.53 4.45 -18.46
CA GLY A 287 -0.07 5.81 -18.25
C GLY A 287 0.76 6.33 -19.42
N LEU A 288 0.56 7.61 -19.73
CA LEU A 288 1.34 8.34 -20.71
C LEU A 288 1.88 9.62 -20.09
N GLU A 289 3.14 9.91 -20.29
CA GLU A 289 3.80 11.10 -19.79
C GLU A 289 4.62 11.73 -20.92
N ALA A 290 4.36 13.00 -21.21
CA ALA A 290 5.13 13.78 -22.16
C ALA A 290 6.06 14.73 -21.40
N ASN A 291 7.33 14.78 -21.77
CA ASN A 291 8.27 15.79 -21.28
C ASN A 291 8.75 16.70 -22.39
N ILE A 292 8.90 17.99 -22.09
CA ILE A 292 9.41 19.02 -23.02
C ILE A 292 10.52 19.76 -22.27
N ASN A 293 11.72 19.82 -22.86
CA ASN A 293 12.90 20.44 -22.26
C ASN A 293 13.28 19.87 -20.87
N ASN A 294 13.02 18.58 -20.62
CA ASN A 294 13.15 17.93 -19.32
C ASN A 294 12.25 18.54 -18.23
N VAL A 295 11.18 19.21 -18.61
CA VAL A 295 10.11 19.70 -17.72
C VAL A 295 8.85 18.89 -18.02
N PHE A 296 8.16 18.46 -16.97
CA PHE A 296 6.91 17.70 -17.04
C PHE A 296 5.72 18.63 -17.17
#